data_d1b941219f1c2981a1ce01769f0c205c
#
_entry.id   d1b941219f1c2981a1ce01769f0c205c
#
_cell.length_a   1.000
_cell.length_b   1.000
_cell.length_c   1.000
_cell.angle_alpha   90.00
_cell.angle_beta   90.00
_cell.angle_gamma   90.00
#
_symmetry.space_group_name_H-M   'P 1'
#
loop_
_entity.id
_entity.type
_entity.pdbx_description
1 polymer ?
#
loop_
_entity_poly.entity_id
_entity_poly.type
_entity_poly.pdbx_seq_one_letter_code
_entity_poly.pdbx_strand_id
1 'polypeptide(L)'
;MIRARRMSGRLAWCAVIAAGIAGPTLSQDAADAALLAEINRMPAVDNHMHGDPVDAARPSRWKDDAPLGKPRDPEVVALRRSNPEWRAAWFALYGYSRQDAELPHLRSLLASKRSTLARAGSNWPSTVLDTAKVEIALLNTVQPGTGQLNGRFRWVPYADPLLRPFAGETSWLSYSGGDLSIAMLLKDVGFSRPPPTLTEFRVNIVQALLARWKKSGAVAVKFLCAYARPLDFELVDEASAAPVYLKGVANPGSLTPAEIKLLADHLFGVIALAAGTQQMAVHIHTGNGDGPYFNNGYANPGLLEKQINSRALRNTNFVLLHGGWPYHAIAQAMIDKPNTYVDFSAQTFYLGTHQLAAVLREWLSWQPEKVLFGTDAYSDSDSPLNDWEEKEVLLSARARRALAIALTGMLQNGEITRERALEIARLVLRDNALKLYGLAAPPAQ
;
A
#
# COMPACT_ATOMS: atom_id res chain seq x y z
N MET A 1 13.75 75.52 39.62
CA MET A 1 15.04 74.95 39.98
C MET A 1 14.85 73.78 40.95
N ILE A 2 14.85 72.52 40.46
CA ILE A 2 14.85 71.33 41.31
C ILE A 2 15.88 70.39 40.72
N ARG A 3 16.94 70.07 41.50
CA ARG A 3 18.07 69.23 41.15
C ARG A 3 17.65 67.74 41.18
N ALA A 4 17.85 66.99 40.06
CA ALA A 4 17.80 65.57 40.04
C ALA A 4 19.09 64.91 40.58
N ARG A 5 18.95 64.04 41.57
CA ARG A 5 20.02 63.13 42.07
C ARG A 5 20.09 61.89 41.22
N ARG A 6 21.22 61.56 40.62
CA ARG A 6 21.58 60.29 40.02
C ARG A 6 21.90 59.28 41.12
N MET A 7 21.16 58.15 41.13
CA MET A 7 21.57 56.91 41.84
C MET A 7 22.14 55.91 40.83
N SER A 8 23.43 55.59 40.97
CA SER A 8 24.10 54.55 40.21
C SER A 8 23.99 53.25 40.97
N GLY A 9 23.12 52.35 40.47
CA GLY A 9 23.05 50.98 40.93
C GLY A 9 23.86 50.07 39.99
N ARG A 10 24.92 49.45 40.47
CA ARG A 10 25.69 48.41 39.76
C ARG A 10 24.95 47.10 39.92
N LEU A 11 24.39 46.58 38.83
CA LEU A 11 23.91 45.19 38.73
C LEU A 11 25.10 44.32 38.33
N ALA A 12 25.52 43.44 39.23
CA ALA A 12 26.48 42.38 38.95
C ALA A 12 25.73 41.25 38.19
N TRP A 13 26.10 40.97 36.95
CA TRP A 13 25.64 39.82 36.20
C TRP A 13 26.50 38.62 36.58
N CYS A 14 25.92 37.63 37.26
CA CYS A 14 26.51 36.30 37.40
C CYS A 14 26.33 35.56 36.07
N ALA A 15 27.40 35.42 35.29
CA ALA A 15 27.46 34.52 34.14
C ALA A 15 27.58 33.07 34.65
N VAL A 16 26.50 32.30 34.60
CA VAL A 16 26.55 30.84 34.75
C VAL A 16 27.01 30.27 33.41
N ILE A 17 28.27 29.85 33.35
CA ILE A 17 28.81 29.09 32.21
C ILE A 17 28.29 27.66 32.38
N ALA A 18 27.19 27.32 31.66
CA ALA A 18 26.78 25.95 31.44
C ALA A 18 27.72 25.33 30.41
N ALA A 19 28.71 24.55 30.89
CA ALA A 19 29.49 23.67 30.02
C ALA A 19 28.59 22.58 29.50
N GLY A 20 27.96 22.84 28.37
CA GLY A 20 27.23 21.81 27.62
C GLY A 20 28.23 20.82 27.04
N ILE A 21 28.18 19.57 27.48
CA ILE A 21 28.85 18.45 26.82
C ILE A 21 28.12 18.30 25.49
N ALA A 22 28.68 18.85 24.41
CA ALA A 22 28.22 18.61 23.05
C ALA A 22 28.58 17.15 22.70
N GLY A 23 27.64 16.23 22.93
CA GLY A 23 27.67 14.93 22.26
C GLY A 23 27.65 15.13 20.75
N PRO A 24 28.13 14.16 19.95
CA PRO A 24 28.10 14.28 18.51
C PRO A 24 26.67 14.55 18.07
N THR A 25 26.39 15.73 17.53
CA THR A 25 25.14 16.06 16.87
C THR A 25 25.07 15.22 15.59
N LEU A 26 24.40 14.06 15.65
CA LEU A 26 23.94 13.40 14.44
C LEU A 26 23.09 14.42 13.68
N SER A 27 23.34 14.57 12.38
CA SER A 27 22.46 15.42 11.58
C SER A 27 21.03 14.89 11.75
N GLN A 28 20.04 15.77 11.87
CA GLN A 28 18.62 15.36 12.02
C GLN A 28 18.14 14.45 10.87
N ASP A 29 18.92 14.35 9.81
CA ASP A 29 18.67 13.57 8.60
C ASP A 29 19.29 12.17 8.63
N ALA A 30 20.00 11.78 9.68
CA ALA A 30 20.62 10.46 9.79
C ALA A 30 19.85 9.57 10.76
N ALA A 31 19.64 8.30 10.37
CA ALA A 31 19.12 7.31 11.30
C ALA A 31 20.14 6.96 12.39
N ASP A 32 19.70 6.82 13.63
CA ASP A 32 20.51 6.18 14.69
C ASP A 32 20.84 4.75 14.25
N ALA A 33 22.14 4.43 14.19
CA ALA A 33 22.62 3.16 13.64
C ALA A 33 22.14 1.94 14.44
N ALA A 34 22.06 2.08 15.78
CA ALA A 34 21.60 1.00 16.64
C ALA A 34 20.08 0.80 16.50
N LEU A 35 19.29 1.89 16.40
CA LEU A 35 17.87 1.82 16.16
C LEU A 35 17.57 1.18 14.80
N LEU A 36 18.27 1.60 13.74
CA LEU A 36 18.14 1.02 12.40
C LEU A 36 18.47 -0.47 12.40
N ALA A 37 19.53 -0.87 13.11
CA ALA A 37 19.91 -2.29 13.20
C ALA A 37 18.83 -3.13 13.89
N GLU A 38 18.14 -2.60 14.89
CA GLU A 38 17.02 -3.27 15.55
C GLU A 38 15.80 -3.34 14.61
N ILE A 39 15.42 -2.25 13.95
CA ILE A 39 14.31 -2.18 12.98
C ILE A 39 14.54 -3.16 11.82
N ASN A 40 15.77 -3.30 11.34
CA ASN A 40 16.11 -4.23 10.24
C ASN A 40 15.95 -5.72 10.61
N ARG A 41 15.92 -6.06 11.91
CA ARG A 41 15.67 -7.44 12.37
C ARG A 41 14.19 -7.74 12.59
N MET A 42 13.34 -6.73 12.70
CA MET A 42 11.91 -6.90 12.96
C MET A 42 11.23 -7.60 11.77
N PRO A 43 10.36 -8.60 12.02
CA PRO A 43 9.49 -9.11 10.98
C PRO A 43 8.47 -8.05 10.57
N ALA A 44 7.97 -8.13 9.32
CA ALA A 44 6.97 -7.22 8.80
C ALA A 44 5.80 -7.96 8.16
N VAL A 45 4.65 -7.29 8.10
CA VAL A 45 3.51 -7.66 7.26
C VAL A 45 3.41 -6.62 6.14
N ASP A 46 3.67 -7.03 4.91
CA ASP A 46 3.47 -6.15 3.76
C ASP A 46 1.97 -6.05 3.46
N ASN A 47 1.43 -4.86 3.69
CA ASN A 47 0.00 -4.58 3.56
C ASN A 47 -0.50 -4.57 2.11
N HIS A 48 0.40 -4.37 1.15
CA HIS A 48 0.01 -4.18 -0.25
C HIS A 48 1.13 -4.45 -1.24
N MET A 49 0.93 -5.45 -2.09
CA MET A 49 1.81 -5.76 -3.21
C MET A 49 1.04 -6.38 -4.39
N HIS A 50 1.66 -6.37 -5.58
CA HIS A 50 1.16 -6.92 -6.84
C HIS A 50 2.12 -7.95 -7.46
N GLY A 51 2.92 -8.64 -6.66
CA GLY A 51 3.81 -9.69 -7.12
C GLY A 51 3.07 -10.86 -7.77
N ASP A 52 3.77 -11.63 -8.56
CA ASP A 52 3.26 -12.92 -9.07
C ASP A 52 4.06 -14.09 -8.48
N PRO A 53 3.78 -14.49 -7.24
CA PRO A 53 4.52 -15.56 -6.58
C PRO A 53 4.22 -16.94 -7.16
N VAL A 54 3.11 -17.13 -7.90
CA VAL A 54 2.77 -18.42 -8.52
C VAL A 54 3.69 -18.71 -9.70
N ASP A 55 3.96 -17.71 -10.52
CA ASP A 55 4.85 -17.82 -11.68
C ASP A 55 6.30 -17.48 -11.35
N ALA A 56 6.61 -17.18 -10.11
CA ALA A 56 7.94 -16.77 -9.66
C ALA A 56 9.05 -17.75 -10.04
N ALA A 57 8.76 -19.06 -10.05
CA ALA A 57 9.72 -20.10 -10.43
C ALA A 57 9.90 -20.29 -11.94
N ARG A 58 9.12 -19.60 -12.80
CA ARG A 58 9.18 -19.75 -14.25
C ARG A 58 10.11 -18.73 -14.90
N PRO A 59 11.31 -19.12 -15.39
CA PRO A 59 12.19 -18.20 -16.10
C PRO A 59 11.59 -17.61 -17.37
N SER A 60 10.60 -18.30 -17.97
CA SER A 60 9.90 -17.89 -19.20
C SER A 60 8.85 -16.79 -19.01
N ARG A 61 8.61 -16.32 -17.78
CA ARG A 61 7.65 -15.25 -17.51
C ARG A 61 8.05 -13.90 -18.13
N TRP A 62 9.36 -13.68 -18.32
CA TRP A 62 9.85 -12.45 -18.92
C TRP A 62 9.79 -12.52 -20.44
N LYS A 63 9.20 -11.49 -21.05
CA LYS A 63 9.05 -11.37 -22.51
C LYS A 63 10.32 -10.92 -23.20
N ASP A 64 11.23 -10.27 -22.48
CA ASP A 64 12.46 -9.70 -22.99
C ASP A 64 13.65 -10.27 -22.18
N ASP A 65 14.71 -10.71 -22.89
CA ASP A 65 15.97 -11.13 -22.30
C ASP A 65 16.91 -9.98 -21.93
N ALA A 66 16.51 -8.72 -22.18
CA ALA A 66 17.26 -7.56 -21.75
C ALA A 66 17.26 -7.51 -20.20
N PRO A 67 18.43 -7.48 -19.54
CA PRO A 67 18.52 -7.63 -18.09
C PRO A 67 17.67 -6.65 -17.28
N LEU A 68 17.51 -5.44 -17.77
CA LEU A 68 16.73 -4.38 -17.12
C LEU A 68 15.51 -3.92 -17.95
N GLY A 69 15.16 -4.68 -19.00
CA GLY A 69 14.07 -4.34 -19.90
C GLY A 69 14.29 -3.02 -20.66
N LYS A 70 13.20 -2.44 -21.16
CA LYS A 70 13.22 -1.12 -21.79
C LYS A 70 13.05 -0.02 -20.74
N PRO A 71 13.73 1.13 -20.90
CA PRO A 71 13.46 2.28 -20.04
C PRO A 71 11.99 2.69 -20.15
N ARG A 72 11.34 2.88 -19.02
CA ARG A 72 10.06 3.60 -18.97
C ARG A 72 10.38 5.09 -18.83
N ASP A 73 9.74 5.93 -19.60
CA ASP A 73 9.91 7.37 -19.52
C ASP A 73 8.53 8.05 -19.46
N PRO A 74 8.22 8.84 -18.43
CA PRO A 74 9.06 9.11 -17.26
C PRO A 74 9.03 7.97 -16.22
N GLU A 75 10.17 7.73 -15.56
CA GLU A 75 10.28 6.75 -14.47
C GLU A 75 10.80 7.43 -13.20
N VAL A 76 10.22 7.09 -12.05
CA VAL A 76 10.66 7.64 -10.75
C VAL A 76 12.09 7.21 -10.42
N VAL A 77 12.83 8.08 -9.74
CA VAL A 77 14.28 7.90 -9.50
C VAL A 77 14.60 6.56 -8.85
N ALA A 78 13.78 6.12 -7.90
CA ALA A 78 14.01 4.86 -7.19
C ALA A 78 13.99 3.63 -8.10
N LEU A 79 13.18 3.65 -9.16
CA LEU A 79 13.04 2.53 -10.09
C LEU A 79 13.97 2.63 -11.30
N ARG A 80 14.67 3.77 -11.47
CA ARG A 80 15.62 3.93 -12.58
C ARG A 80 16.78 2.96 -12.48
N ARG A 81 17.24 2.47 -13.62
CA ARG A 81 18.41 1.58 -13.75
C ARG A 81 19.67 2.14 -13.08
N SER A 82 19.81 3.46 -13.04
CA SER A 82 20.94 4.15 -12.39
C SER A 82 20.88 4.19 -10.88
N ASN A 83 19.77 3.78 -10.25
CA ASN A 83 19.68 3.77 -8.79
C ASN A 83 20.64 2.74 -8.20
N PRO A 84 21.64 3.15 -7.40
CA PRO A 84 22.62 2.24 -6.82
C PRO A 84 22.02 1.26 -5.80
N GLU A 85 20.84 1.53 -5.27
CA GLU A 85 20.19 0.66 -4.28
C GLU A 85 19.80 -0.72 -4.84
N TRP A 86 19.61 -0.85 -6.17
CA TRP A 86 19.39 -2.15 -6.83
C TRP A 86 20.51 -3.14 -6.55
N ARG A 87 21.76 -2.68 -6.45
CA ARG A 87 22.91 -3.56 -6.18
C ARG A 87 22.79 -4.27 -4.84
N ALA A 88 22.21 -3.60 -3.83
CA ALA A 88 21.99 -4.22 -2.53
C ALA A 88 20.92 -5.32 -2.61
N ALA A 89 19.84 -5.12 -3.35
CA ALA A 89 18.83 -6.14 -3.61
C ALA A 89 19.41 -7.31 -4.42
N TRP A 90 20.14 -7.04 -5.49
CA TRP A 90 20.79 -8.06 -6.29
C TRP A 90 21.86 -8.86 -5.51
N PHE A 91 22.59 -8.19 -4.61
CA PHE A 91 23.53 -8.89 -3.72
C PHE A 91 22.78 -9.81 -2.76
N ALA A 92 21.73 -9.30 -2.11
CA ALA A 92 20.96 -10.07 -1.15
C ALA A 92 20.28 -11.31 -1.76
N LEU A 93 19.75 -11.18 -2.98
CA LEU A 93 19.01 -12.25 -3.67
C LEU A 93 19.92 -13.20 -4.45
N TYR A 94 20.99 -12.70 -5.08
CA TYR A 94 21.77 -13.43 -6.09
C TYR A 94 23.27 -13.42 -5.85
N GLY A 95 23.76 -12.75 -4.81
CA GLY A 95 25.20 -12.64 -4.51
C GLY A 95 25.97 -11.71 -5.46
N TYR A 96 25.31 -10.73 -6.10
CA TYR A 96 25.97 -9.79 -7.00
C TYR A 96 26.89 -8.84 -6.25
N SER A 97 28.20 -9.04 -6.36
CA SER A 97 29.23 -8.31 -5.61
C SER A 97 29.85 -7.12 -6.35
N ARG A 98 29.49 -6.90 -7.61
CA ARG A 98 30.05 -5.82 -8.42
C ARG A 98 29.43 -4.47 -8.06
N GLN A 99 30.22 -3.39 -8.23
CA GLN A 99 29.79 -2.02 -7.93
C GLN A 99 29.25 -1.28 -9.16
N ASP A 100 29.12 -1.96 -10.30
CA ASP A 100 28.64 -1.41 -11.56
C ASP A 100 27.32 -2.04 -11.98
N ALA A 101 26.73 -1.54 -13.05
CA ALA A 101 25.57 -2.08 -13.75
C ALA A 101 25.85 -2.19 -15.26
N GLU A 102 27.06 -2.61 -15.61
CA GLU A 102 27.45 -2.79 -16.99
C GLU A 102 26.71 -3.99 -17.63
N LEU A 103 26.30 -3.84 -18.88
CA LEU A 103 25.47 -4.81 -19.57
C LEU A 103 26.02 -6.24 -19.56
N PRO A 104 27.34 -6.51 -19.78
CA PRO A 104 27.89 -7.87 -19.67
C PRO A 104 27.71 -8.47 -18.26
N HIS A 105 27.90 -7.66 -17.23
CA HIS A 105 27.76 -8.10 -15.83
C HIS A 105 26.29 -8.34 -15.47
N LEU A 106 25.38 -7.50 -15.95
CA LEU A 106 23.93 -7.70 -15.75
C LEU A 106 23.40 -8.95 -16.48
N ARG A 107 23.97 -9.28 -17.66
CA ARG A 107 23.65 -10.58 -18.31
C ARG A 107 24.09 -11.77 -17.48
N SER A 108 25.27 -11.70 -16.85
CA SER A 108 25.74 -12.73 -15.92
C SER A 108 24.86 -12.81 -14.66
N LEU A 109 24.42 -11.66 -14.14
CA LEU A 109 23.49 -11.58 -13.02
C LEU A 109 22.13 -12.21 -13.37
N LEU A 110 21.58 -11.95 -14.56
CA LEU A 110 20.34 -12.57 -15.02
C LEU A 110 20.46 -14.10 -15.11
N ALA A 111 21.60 -14.60 -15.59
CA ALA A 111 21.87 -16.04 -15.58
C ALA A 111 21.91 -16.59 -14.14
N SER A 112 22.52 -15.88 -13.20
CA SER A 112 22.53 -16.23 -11.78
C SER A 112 21.11 -16.22 -11.17
N LYS A 113 20.29 -15.22 -11.49
CA LYS A 113 18.86 -15.18 -11.09
C LYS A 113 18.13 -16.43 -11.57
N ARG A 114 18.20 -16.74 -12.87
CA ARG A 114 17.54 -17.92 -13.46
C ARG A 114 17.99 -19.23 -12.77
N SER A 115 19.28 -19.38 -12.51
CA SER A 115 19.83 -20.52 -11.79
C SER A 115 19.31 -20.59 -10.34
N THR A 116 19.21 -19.46 -9.67
CA THR A 116 18.70 -19.38 -8.28
C THR A 116 17.23 -19.77 -8.22
N LEU A 117 16.41 -19.25 -9.12
CA LEU A 117 14.98 -19.60 -9.21
C LEU A 117 14.79 -21.09 -9.50
N ALA A 118 15.56 -21.65 -10.45
CA ALA A 118 15.49 -23.07 -10.79
C ALA A 118 15.85 -23.97 -9.60
N ARG A 119 16.81 -23.59 -8.77
CA ARG A 119 17.19 -24.34 -7.55
C ARG A 119 16.16 -24.20 -6.44
N ALA A 120 15.61 -23.00 -6.23
CA ALA A 120 14.66 -22.72 -5.16
C ALA A 120 13.26 -23.28 -5.47
N GLY A 121 12.90 -23.36 -6.76
CA GLY A 121 11.60 -23.85 -7.20
C GLY A 121 10.44 -23.12 -6.50
N SER A 122 9.47 -23.86 -6.00
CA SER A 122 8.29 -23.32 -5.27
C SER A 122 8.62 -22.61 -3.96
N ASN A 123 9.85 -22.75 -3.44
CA ASN A 123 10.29 -22.05 -2.22
C ASN A 123 10.78 -20.63 -2.51
N TRP A 124 10.96 -20.26 -3.78
CA TRP A 124 11.52 -18.98 -4.16
C TRP A 124 10.75 -17.77 -3.58
N PRO A 125 9.41 -17.71 -3.65
CA PRO A 125 8.67 -16.60 -3.06
C PRO A 125 8.90 -16.44 -1.55
N SER A 126 8.99 -17.55 -0.82
CA SER A 126 9.32 -17.50 0.62
C SER A 126 10.75 -16.99 0.86
N THR A 127 11.72 -17.39 0.03
CA THR A 127 13.10 -16.90 0.10
C THR A 127 13.18 -15.39 -0.11
N VAL A 128 12.40 -14.84 -1.03
CA VAL A 128 12.30 -13.38 -1.26
C VAL A 128 11.76 -12.67 -0.02
N LEU A 129 10.63 -13.15 0.53
CA LEU A 129 10.04 -12.58 1.74
C LEU A 129 11.00 -12.66 2.94
N ASP A 130 11.73 -13.77 3.12
CA ASP A 130 12.73 -13.91 4.18
C ASP A 130 13.88 -12.90 4.03
N THR A 131 14.33 -12.69 2.79
CA THR A 131 15.36 -11.69 2.46
C THR A 131 14.87 -10.28 2.79
N ALA A 132 13.62 -9.95 2.46
CA ALA A 132 12.98 -8.67 2.76
C ALA A 132 12.55 -8.52 4.24
N LYS A 133 12.67 -9.58 5.07
CA LYS A 133 12.15 -9.61 6.44
C LYS A 133 10.63 -9.40 6.52
N VAL A 134 9.91 -9.93 5.56
CA VAL A 134 8.44 -9.93 5.50
C VAL A 134 7.94 -11.32 5.85
N GLU A 135 7.09 -11.45 6.85
CA GLU A 135 6.53 -12.75 7.28
C GLU A 135 5.21 -13.07 6.56
N ILE A 136 4.43 -12.05 6.25
CA ILE A 136 3.17 -12.14 5.51
C ILE A 136 3.09 -10.99 4.51
N ALA A 137 2.62 -11.25 3.29
CA ALA A 137 2.34 -10.25 2.28
C ALA A 137 0.87 -10.32 1.82
N LEU A 138 0.22 -9.16 1.72
CA LEU A 138 -1.13 -9.03 1.21
C LEU A 138 -1.09 -8.79 -0.30
N LEU A 139 -1.52 -9.79 -1.05
CA LEU A 139 -1.37 -9.83 -2.49
C LEU A 139 -2.68 -9.43 -3.20
N ASN A 140 -2.64 -8.32 -3.93
CA ASN A 140 -3.69 -7.94 -4.86
C ASN A 140 -3.60 -8.77 -6.15
N THR A 141 -4.61 -9.59 -6.40
CA THR A 141 -4.69 -10.42 -7.60
C THR A 141 -6.15 -10.74 -7.95
N VAL A 142 -6.40 -10.98 -9.23
CA VAL A 142 -7.72 -11.32 -9.75
C VAL A 142 -8.17 -12.71 -9.27
N GLN A 143 -7.26 -13.67 -9.18
CA GLN A 143 -7.57 -15.07 -8.85
C GLN A 143 -7.05 -15.46 -7.45
N PRO A 144 -7.81 -16.27 -6.70
CA PRO A 144 -7.44 -16.70 -5.35
C PRO A 144 -6.32 -17.75 -5.30
N GLY A 145 -5.79 -18.19 -6.44
CA GLY A 145 -4.88 -19.35 -6.55
C GLY A 145 -3.58 -19.29 -5.76
N THR A 146 -3.29 -18.17 -5.15
CA THR A 146 -2.04 -17.88 -4.46
C THR A 146 -2.06 -18.12 -2.96
N GLY A 147 -3.24 -18.28 -2.34
CA GLY A 147 -3.35 -18.66 -0.92
C GLY A 147 -2.72 -20.01 -0.56
N GLN A 148 -2.25 -20.73 -1.56
CA GLN A 148 -1.56 -22.00 -1.45
C GLN A 148 -0.06 -21.86 -1.19
N LEU A 149 0.50 -20.64 -1.25
CA LEU A 149 1.93 -20.39 -1.06
C LEU A 149 2.31 -20.37 0.42
N ASN A 150 2.39 -21.54 1.02
CA ASN A 150 2.93 -21.77 2.37
C ASN A 150 2.35 -20.87 3.48
N GLY A 151 1.14 -20.35 3.31
CA GLY A 151 0.50 -19.44 4.27
C GLY A 151 1.16 -18.07 4.43
N ARG A 152 2.13 -17.72 3.59
CA ARG A 152 2.86 -16.43 3.63
C ARG A 152 2.14 -15.31 2.88
N PHE A 153 1.25 -15.64 1.95
CA PHE A 153 0.48 -14.68 1.18
C PHE A 153 -0.99 -14.69 1.61
N ARG A 154 -1.61 -13.52 1.62
CA ARG A 154 -3.04 -13.34 1.86
C ARG A 154 -3.67 -12.64 0.68
N TRP A 155 -4.81 -13.13 0.26
CA TRP A 155 -5.46 -12.63 -0.94
C TRP A 155 -6.28 -11.37 -0.66
N VAL A 156 -6.20 -10.41 -1.61
CA VAL A 156 -7.00 -9.19 -1.64
C VAL A 156 -7.60 -9.05 -3.06
N PRO A 157 -8.85 -9.50 -3.28
CA PRO A 157 -9.54 -9.40 -4.56
C PRO A 157 -9.92 -7.97 -4.91
N TYR A 158 -10.04 -7.70 -6.21
CA TYR A 158 -10.56 -6.43 -6.72
C TYR A 158 -12.10 -6.44 -6.72
N ALA A 159 -12.70 -5.39 -6.16
CA ALA A 159 -14.14 -5.21 -6.08
C ALA A 159 -14.71 -4.21 -7.10
N ASP A 160 -13.84 -3.53 -7.86
CA ASP A 160 -14.24 -2.48 -8.83
C ASP A 160 -15.31 -2.92 -9.84
N PRO A 161 -15.30 -4.15 -10.40
CA PRO A 161 -16.33 -4.56 -11.36
C PRO A 161 -17.74 -4.54 -10.76
N LEU A 162 -17.88 -4.75 -9.46
CA LEU A 162 -19.18 -4.70 -8.78
C LEU A 162 -19.81 -3.30 -8.77
N LEU A 163 -19.03 -2.24 -8.99
CA LEU A 163 -19.53 -0.87 -9.12
C LEU A 163 -20.25 -0.63 -10.45
N ARG A 164 -20.05 -1.52 -11.45
CA ARG A 164 -20.57 -1.37 -12.82
C ARG A 164 -21.23 -2.66 -13.32
N PRO A 165 -22.38 -3.05 -12.77
CA PRO A 165 -23.01 -4.33 -13.02
C PRO A 165 -23.36 -4.58 -14.50
N PHE A 166 -23.44 -3.55 -15.33
CA PHE A 166 -23.82 -3.61 -16.73
C PHE A 166 -22.65 -3.39 -17.72
N ALA A 167 -21.39 -3.38 -17.25
CA ALA A 167 -20.22 -3.18 -18.12
C ALA A 167 -19.90 -4.40 -19.01
N GLY A 168 -20.54 -5.55 -18.78
CA GLY A 168 -20.30 -6.77 -19.56
C GLY A 168 -18.86 -7.29 -19.40
N GLU A 169 -18.27 -7.70 -20.53
CA GLU A 169 -16.88 -8.17 -20.60
C GLU A 169 -15.86 -7.03 -20.67
N THR A 170 -16.32 -5.76 -20.78
CA THR A 170 -15.42 -4.62 -20.86
C THR A 170 -14.67 -4.50 -19.54
N SER A 171 -13.37 -4.74 -19.59
CA SER A 171 -12.48 -4.44 -18.46
C SER A 171 -12.47 -2.94 -18.24
N TRP A 172 -12.84 -2.52 -17.05
CA TRP A 172 -12.85 -1.12 -16.68
C TRP A 172 -11.41 -0.59 -16.45
N LEU A 173 -10.54 -1.50 -16.06
CA LEU A 173 -9.13 -1.25 -15.82
C LEU A 173 -8.35 -2.35 -16.54
N SER A 174 -7.71 -1.99 -17.65
CA SER A 174 -6.67 -2.82 -18.28
C SER A 174 -5.44 -2.83 -17.41
N TYR A 175 -5.51 -3.52 -16.25
CA TYR A 175 -4.37 -3.68 -15.39
C TYR A 175 -3.73 -5.07 -15.60
N SER A 176 -2.40 -5.10 -15.53
CA SER A 176 -1.57 -6.29 -15.73
C SER A 176 -2.08 -7.47 -14.91
N GLY A 177 -2.56 -8.50 -15.56
CA GLY A 177 -2.79 -9.79 -14.92
C GLY A 177 -4.15 -10.45 -15.11
N GLY A 178 -5.05 -9.93 -15.94
CA GLY A 178 -6.29 -10.63 -16.25
C GLY A 178 -7.51 -9.73 -16.52
N ASP A 179 -8.55 -10.33 -17.06
CA ASP A 179 -9.83 -9.69 -17.33
C ASP A 179 -10.56 -9.39 -16.02
N LEU A 180 -10.45 -8.16 -15.52
CA LEU A 180 -11.20 -7.68 -14.40
C LEU A 180 -12.59 -7.22 -14.87
N SER A 181 -13.49 -8.14 -15.15
CA SER A 181 -14.82 -7.85 -15.64
C SER A 181 -15.92 -8.30 -14.69
N ILE A 182 -17.08 -7.64 -14.75
CA ILE A 182 -18.26 -8.07 -14.00
C ILE A 182 -18.76 -9.43 -14.50
N ALA A 183 -18.59 -9.76 -15.78
CA ALA A 183 -18.98 -11.06 -16.35
C ALA A 183 -18.22 -12.22 -15.68
N MET A 184 -16.93 -12.04 -15.40
CA MET A 184 -16.14 -13.02 -14.65
C MET A 184 -16.70 -13.21 -13.23
N LEU A 185 -16.97 -12.14 -12.51
CA LEU A 185 -17.47 -12.20 -11.13
C LEU A 185 -18.88 -12.81 -11.06
N LEU A 186 -19.75 -12.52 -12.03
CA LEU A 186 -21.07 -13.14 -12.14
C LEU A 186 -20.96 -14.65 -12.33
N LYS A 187 -20.05 -15.11 -13.21
CA LYS A 187 -19.81 -16.53 -13.47
C LYS A 187 -19.36 -17.26 -12.21
N ASP A 188 -18.55 -16.63 -11.37
CA ASP A 188 -18.05 -17.20 -10.11
C ASP A 188 -19.17 -17.56 -9.14
N VAL A 189 -20.31 -16.90 -9.22
CA VAL A 189 -21.51 -17.17 -8.39
C VAL A 189 -22.66 -17.79 -9.18
N GLY A 190 -22.39 -18.29 -10.40
CA GLY A 190 -23.36 -19.05 -11.21
C GLY A 190 -24.34 -18.22 -12.05
N PHE A 191 -24.01 -16.95 -12.29
CA PHE A 191 -24.82 -16.05 -13.11
C PHE A 191 -24.15 -15.75 -14.46
N SER A 192 -24.91 -15.62 -15.52
CA SER A 192 -24.44 -15.17 -16.84
C SER A 192 -24.74 -13.69 -17.11
N ARG A 193 -25.59 -13.08 -16.30
CA ARG A 193 -26.01 -11.68 -16.39
C ARG A 193 -26.42 -11.18 -15.01
N PRO A 194 -26.45 -9.85 -14.77
CA PRO A 194 -26.96 -9.29 -13.52
C PRO A 194 -28.41 -9.75 -13.24
N PRO A 195 -28.75 -10.04 -11.98
CA PRO A 195 -30.14 -10.37 -11.58
C PRO A 195 -31.12 -9.25 -11.90
N PRO A 196 -32.42 -9.55 -11.98
CA PRO A 196 -33.44 -8.59 -12.40
C PRO A 196 -33.63 -7.40 -11.42
N THR A 197 -33.32 -7.55 -10.16
CA THR A 197 -33.47 -6.47 -9.16
C THR A 197 -32.18 -6.13 -8.45
N LEU A 198 -32.07 -4.87 -7.96
CA LEU A 198 -30.93 -4.41 -7.18
C LEU A 198 -30.77 -5.19 -5.86
N THR A 199 -31.90 -5.53 -5.22
CA THR A 199 -31.88 -6.37 -4.00
C THR A 199 -31.29 -7.75 -4.28
N GLU A 200 -31.65 -8.40 -5.40
CA GLU A 200 -31.07 -9.68 -5.81
C GLU A 200 -29.59 -9.55 -6.16
N PHE A 201 -29.18 -8.45 -6.82
CA PHE A 201 -27.77 -8.19 -7.09
C PHE A 201 -26.98 -8.06 -5.79
N ARG A 202 -27.50 -7.32 -4.83
CA ARG A 202 -26.89 -7.17 -3.50
C ARG A 202 -26.71 -8.52 -2.80
N VAL A 203 -27.77 -9.35 -2.77
CA VAL A 203 -27.77 -10.62 -2.02
C VAL A 203 -27.01 -11.72 -2.78
N ASN A 204 -27.37 -11.95 -4.03
CA ASN A 204 -26.90 -13.12 -4.79
C ASN A 204 -25.55 -12.91 -5.47
N ILE A 205 -25.13 -11.63 -5.66
CA ILE A 205 -23.84 -11.33 -6.27
C ILE A 205 -22.89 -10.76 -5.21
N VAL A 206 -23.17 -9.56 -4.68
CA VAL A 206 -22.22 -8.88 -3.78
C VAL A 206 -21.97 -9.70 -2.52
N GLN A 207 -23.00 -10.02 -1.74
CA GLN A 207 -22.84 -10.76 -0.48
C GLN A 207 -22.30 -12.18 -0.72
N ALA A 208 -22.76 -12.87 -1.76
CA ALA A 208 -22.30 -14.21 -2.09
C ALA A 208 -20.81 -14.23 -2.48
N LEU A 209 -20.36 -13.28 -3.33
CA LEU A 209 -18.94 -13.15 -3.69
C LEU A 209 -18.07 -12.85 -2.48
N LEU A 210 -18.45 -11.89 -1.65
CA LEU A 210 -17.64 -11.51 -0.49
C LEU A 210 -17.54 -12.66 0.53
N ALA A 211 -18.64 -13.39 0.76
CA ALA A 211 -18.63 -14.58 1.59
C ALA A 211 -17.71 -15.69 1.01
N ARG A 212 -17.78 -15.90 -0.32
CA ARG A 212 -16.90 -16.84 -1.03
C ARG A 212 -15.43 -16.41 -0.93
N TRP A 213 -15.12 -15.14 -1.16
CA TRP A 213 -13.78 -14.60 -1.06
C TRP A 213 -13.21 -14.76 0.34
N LYS A 214 -14.00 -14.43 1.38
CA LYS A 214 -13.60 -14.67 2.78
C LYS A 214 -13.29 -16.14 3.03
N LYS A 215 -14.15 -17.05 2.58
CA LYS A 215 -13.91 -18.49 2.70
C LYS A 215 -12.66 -18.95 1.96
N SER A 216 -12.30 -18.29 0.86
CA SER A 216 -11.07 -18.54 0.10
C SER A 216 -9.83 -17.84 0.66
N GLY A 217 -9.93 -17.22 1.85
CA GLY A 217 -8.80 -16.63 2.56
C GLY A 217 -8.57 -15.14 2.28
N ALA A 218 -9.51 -14.45 1.64
CA ALA A 218 -9.42 -13.01 1.47
C ALA A 218 -9.47 -12.29 2.83
N VAL A 219 -8.61 -11.29 3.01
CA VAL A 219 -8.51 -10.48 4.23
C VAL A 219 -9.03 -9.06 4.05
N ALA A 220 -9.09 -8.61 2.81
CA ALA A 220 -9.60 -7.30 2.41
C ALA A 220 -10.19 -7.38 0.98
N VAL A 221 -10.84 -6.31 0.52
CA VAL A 221 -11.18 -6.08 -0.88
C VAL A 221 -10.51 -4.81 -1.37
N LYS A 222 -10.12 -4.74 -2.64
CA LYS A 222 -9.42 -3.59 -3.24
C LYS A 222 -10.30 -2.84 -4.21
N PHE A 223 -10.22 -1.51 -4.15
CA PHE A 223 -10.72 -0.59 -5.17
C PHE A 223 -9.59 0.18 -5.84
N LEU A 224 -9.58 0.18 -7.17
CA LEU A 224 -8.72 0.96 -8.07
C LEU A 224 -9.49 2.10 -8.77
N CYS A 225 -10.74 2.33 -8.42
CA CYS A 225 -11.66 3.21 -9.14
C CYS A 225 -11.15 4.65 -9.32
N ALA A 226 -10.18 5.11 -8.50
CA ALA A 226 -9.51 6.40 -8.66
C ALA A 226 -8.82 6.60 -10.02
N TYR A 227 -8.50 5.51 -10.73
CA TYR A 227 -7.97 5.57 -12.10
C TYR A 227 -9.01 6.00 -13.14
N ALA A 228 -10.30 5.87 -12.85
CA ALA A 228 -11.37 6.11 -13.82
C ALA A 228 -12.43 7.11 -13.34
N ARG A 229 -12.53 7.37 -12.04
CA ARG A 229 -13.48 8.32 -11.46
C ARG A 229 -12.98 8.89 -10.13
N PRO A 230 -13.50 10.08 -9.72
CA PRO A 230 -13.24 10.59 -8.37
C PRO A 230 -13.74 9.64 -7.27
N LEU A 231 -13.07 9.65 -6.12
CA LEU A 231 -13.46 8.91 -4.91
C LEU A 231 -14.63 9.58 -4.15
N ASP A 232 -15.33 10.51 -4.75
CA ASP A 232 -16.46 11.27 -4.20
C ASP A 232 -17.77 10.45 -4.17
N PHE A 233 -17.75 9.32 -3.50
CA PHE A 233 -18.94 8.50 -3.34
C PHE A 233 -19.97 9.16 -2.44
N GLU A 234 -21.15 9.47 -3.01
CA GLU A 234 -22.29 10.01 -2.27
C GLU A 234 -23.02 8.90 -1.48
N LEU A 235 -23.73 9.32 -0.42
CA LEU A 235 -24.63 8.42 0.31
C LEU A 235 -25.94 8.31 -0.45
N VAL A 236 -26.08 7.27 -1.25
CA VAL A 236 -27.27 7.00 -2.08
C VAL A 236 -28.06 5.84 -1.48
N ASP A 237 -29.34 6.01 -1.22
CA ASP A 237 -30.22 4.99 -0.70
C ASP A 237 -30.69 4.00 -1.81
N GLU A 238 -31.20 2.85 -1.40
CA GLU A 238 -31.69 1.82 -2.32
C GLU A 238 -32.89 2.31 -3.14
N ALA A 239 -33.76 3.16 -2.59
CA ALA A 239 -34.93 3.69 -3.28
C ALA A 239 -34.55 4.55 -4.48
N SER A 240 -33.47 5.33 -4.37
CA SER A 240 -32.93 6.13 -5.48
C SER A 240 -32.17 5.30 -6.50
N ALA A 241 -31.45 4.25 -6.06
CA ALA A 241 -30.63 3.41 -6.94
C ALA A 241 -31.43 2.33 -7.70
N ALA A 242 -32.50 1.80 -7.11
CA ALA A 242 -33.24 0.68 -7.69
C ALA A 242 -33.89 1.00 -9.06
N PRO A 243 -34.49 2.19 -9.30
CA PRO A 243 -35.01 2.54 -10.63
C PRO A 243 -33.90 2.59 -11.69
N VAL A 244 -32.71 3.10 -11.34
CA VAL A 244 -31.55 3.16 -12.24
C VAL A 244 -31.06 1.76 -12.57
N TYR A 245 -30.99 0.88 -11.56
CA TYR A 245 -30.63 -0.51 -11.76
C TYR A 245 -31.60 -1.22 -12.72
N LEU A 246 -32.92 -1.09 -12.53
CA LEU A 246 -33.95 -1.66 -13.39
C LEU A 246 -33.83 -1.16 -14.84
N LYS A 247 -33.56 0.14 -15.02
CA LYS A 247 -33.30 0.74 -16.33
C LYS A 247 -32.07 0.10 -16.99
N GLY A 248 -30.99 -0.12 -16.22
CA GLY A 248 -29.78 -0.81 -16.71
C GLY A 248 -30.01 -2.26 -17.06
N VAL A 249 -30.87 -3.00 -16.32
CA VAL A 249 -31.28 -4.37 -16.66
C VAL A 249 -32.03 -4.40 -18.00
N ALA A 250 -32.94 -3.45 -18.22
CA ALA A 250 -33.72 -3.36 -19.46
C ALA A 250 -32.85 -2.97 -20.66
N ASN A 251 -31.98 -1.99 -20.52
CA ASN A 251 -31.07 -1.53 -21.56
C ASN A 251 -29.81 -0.84 -20.95
N PRO A 252 -28.68 -1.55 -20.84
CA PRO A 252 -27.43 -0.99 -20.28
C PRO A 252 -26.98 0.32 -20.96
N GLY A 253 -27.15 0.42 -22.28
CA GLY A 253 -26.75 1.59 -23.07
C GLY A 253 -27.63 2.84 -22.86
N SER A 254 -28.75 2.73 -22.15
CA SER A 254 -29.62 3.86 -21.84
C SER A 254 -29.20 4.66 -20.61
N LEU A 255 -28.26 4.15 -19.81
CA LEU A 255 -27.81 4.82 -18.60
C LEU A 255 -26.96 6.04 -18.93
N THR A 256 -27.31 7.18 -18.36
CA THR A 256 -26.51 8.39 -18.44
C THR A 256 -25.29 8.31 -17.50
N PRO A 257 -24.23 9.13 -17.72
CA PRO A 257 -23.09 9.19 -16.80
C PRO A 257 -23.48 9.49 -15.35
N ALA A 258 -24.49 10.34 -15.12
CA ALA A 258 -25.00 10.66 -13.80
C ALA A 258 -25.70 9.46 -13.13
N GLU A 259 -26.46 8.68 -13.88
CA GLU A 259 -27.11 7.46 -13.38
C GLU A 259 -26.06 6.38 -13.08
N ILE A 260 -25.03 6.23 -13.92
CA ILE A 260 -23.92 5.31 -13.67
C ILE A 260 -23.19 5.70 -12.37
N LYS A 261 -22.91 7.00 -12.16
CA LYS A 261 -22.31 7.49 -10.91
C LYS A 261 -23.20 7.18 -9.72
N LEU A 262 -24.49 7.52 -9.79
CA LEU A 262 -25.45 7.30 -8.70
C LEU A 262 -25.49 5.83 -8.29
N LEU A 263 -25.57 4.91 -9.27
CA LEU A 263 -25.60 3.47 -9.01
C LEU A 263 -24.27 2.99 -8.39
N ALA A 264 -23.12 3.46 -8.91
CA ALA A 264 -21.82 3.11 -8.39
C ALA A 264 -21.61 3.63 -6.95
N ASP A 265 -22.12 4.82 -6.64
CA ASP A 265 -22.06 5.40 -5.29
C ASP A 265 -22.86 4.58 -4.28
N HIS A 266 -24.06 4.12 -4.65
CA HIS A 266 -24.85 3.18 -3.84
C HIS A 266 -24.14 1.85 -3.65
N LEU A 267 -23.63 1.25 -4.74
CA LEU A 267 -22.97 -0.05 -4.71
C LEU A 267 -21.66 -0.03 -3.89
N PHE A 268 -20.92 1.07 -3.91
CA PHE A 268 -19.74 1.21 -3.03
C PHE A 268 -20.13 1.04 -1.56
N GLY A 269 -21.17 1.73 -1.09
CA GLY A 269 -21.67 1.58 0.27
C GLY A 269 -22.11 0.15 0.60
N VAL A 270 -22.81 -0.51 -0.34
CA VAL A 270 -23.26 -1.90 -0.22
C VAL A 270 -22.08 -2.87 -0.12
N ILE A 271 -21.06 -2.71 -0.98
CA ILE A 271 -19.86 -3.55 -0.98
C ILE A 271 -19.04 -3.35 0.31
N ALA A 272 -18.84 -2.09 0.70
CA ALA A 272 -18.11 -1.76 1.92
C ALA A 272 -18.79 -2.33 3.17
N LEU A 273 -20.12 -2.24 3.26
CA LEU A 273 -20.90 -2.83 4.34
C LEU A 273 -20.77 -4.37 4.35
N ALA A 274 -20.87 -5.00 3.19
CA ALA A 274 -20.73 -6.45 3.06
C ALA A 274 -19.31 -6.91 3.43
N ALA A 275 -18.27 -6.16 3.05
CA ALA A 275 -16.88 -6.44 3.45
C ALA A 275 -16.71 -6.36 4.97
N GLY A 276 -17.20 -5.30 5.61
CA GLY A 276 -17.17 -5.15 7.07
C GLY A 276 -17.92 -6.27 7.79
N THR A 277 -19.07 -6.71 7.27
CA THR A 277 -19.83 -7.84 7.80
C THR A 277 -19.02 -9.17 7.74
N GLN A 278 -18.19 -9.33 6.72
CA GLN A 278 -17.27 -10.47 6.59
C GLN A 278 -15.93 -10.27 7.32
N GLN A 279 -15.78 -9.20 8.11
CA GLN A 279 -14.51 -8.85 8.75
C GLN A 279 -13.36 -8.76 7.74
N MET A 280 -13.62 -8.15 6.59
CA MET A 280 -12.64 -7.77 5.59
C MET A 280 -12.51 -6.26 5.55
N ALA A 281 -11.26 -5.77 5.47
CA ALA A 281 -11.01 -4.34 5.26
C ALA A 281 -11.32 -3.93 3.81
N VAL A 282 -11.50 -2.63 3.59
CA VAL A 282 -11.66 -2.04 2.27
C VAL A 282 -10.40 -1.25 1.95
N HIS A 283 -9.59 -1.76 1.05
CA HIS A 283 -8.41 -1.11 0.50
C HIS A 283 -8.81 -0.18 -0.64
N ILE A 284 -8.37 1.05 -0.62
CA ILE A 284 -8.69 2.02 -1.67
C ILE A 284 -7.40 2.68 -2.13
N HIS A 285 -7.14 2.61 -3.45
CA HIS A 285 -6.06 3.36 -4.05
C HIS A 285 -6.30 4.86 -3.85
N THR A 286 -5.34 5.54 -3.24
CA THR A 286 -5.36 7.00 -3.00
C THR A 286 -4.02 7.61 -3.40
N GLY A 287 -4.03 8.92 -3.72
CA GLY A 287 -2.82 9.61 -4.12
C GLY A 287 -2.38 9.32 -5.55
N ASN A 288 -1.07 9.47 -5.81
CA ASN A 288 -0.53 9.31 -7.14
C ASN A 288 -0.68 7.87 -7.66
N GLY A 289 -0.95 7.75 -8.95
CA GLY A 289 -1.09 6.47 -9.66
C GLY A 289 -0.13 6.34 -10.83
N ASP A 290 -0.18 5.19 -11.49
CA ASP A 290 0.62 4.92 -12.68
C ASP A 290 -0.01 5.55 -13.93
N GLY A 291 0.86 5.94 -14.86
CA GLY A 291 0.50 6.51 -16.15
C GLY A 291 0.60 8.04 -16.22
N PRO A 292 0.97 8.57 -17.42
CA PRO A 292 1.31 9.99 -17.60
C PRO A 292 0.09 10.93 -17.51
N TYR A 293 -1.12 10.38 -17.56
CA TYR A 293 -2.38 11.14 -17.54
C TYR A 293 -3.26 10.81 -16.33
N PHE A 294 -2.69 10.21 -15.28
CA PHE A 294 -3.41 9.93 -14.07
C PHE A 294 -3.93 11.22 -13.42
N ASN A 295 -5.21 11.24 -13.05
CA ASN A 295 -5.83 12.41 -12.42
C ASN A 295 -5.69 12.32 -10.89
N ASN A 296 -4.66 12.95 -10.34
CA ASN A 296 -4.42 12.96 -8.89
C ASN A 296 -5.61 13.51 -8.08
N GLY A 297 -6.40 14.44 -8.63
CA GLY A 297 -7.59 14.97 -7.96
C GLY A 297 -8.66 13.91 -7.69
N TYR A 298 -8.75 12.89 -8.54
CA TYR A 298 -9.68 11.76 -8.34
C TYR A 298 -9.33 10.92 -7.12
N ALA A 299 -8.04 10.81 -6.82
CA ALA A 299 -7.49 9.96 -5.77
C ALA A 299 -7.25 10.69 -4.43
N ASN A 300 -7.80 11.89 -4.26
CA ASN A 300 -7.72 12.60 -2.99
C ASN A 300 -8.50 11.83 -1.90
N PRO A 301 -7.86 11.36 -0.81
CA PRO A 301 -8.51 10.55 0.22
C PRO A 301 -9.63 11.29 0.96
N GLY A 302 -9.60 12.63 1.01
CA GLY A 302 -10.67 13.43 1.62
C GLY A 302 -12.03 13.27 0.93
N LEU A 303 -12.06 12.86 -0.34
CA LEU A 303 -13.30 12.61 -1.07
C LEU A 303 -14.09 11.41 -0.50
N LEU A 304 -13.44 10.49 0.23
CA LEU A 304 -14.06 9.34 0.88
C LEU A 304 -14.78 9.69 2.19
N GLU A 305 -14.64 10.91 2.68
CA GLU A 305 -15.05 11.27 4.04
C GLU A 305 -16.54 11.02 4.31
N LYS A 306 -17.42 11.28 3.35
CA LYS A 306 -18.86 11.03 3.48
C LYS A 306 -19.15 9.55 3.76
N GLN A 307 -18.53 8.66 3.02
CA GLN A 307 -18.72 7.21 3.19
C GLN A 307 -18.12 6.71 4.51
N ILE A 308 -16.90 7.11 4.83
CA ILE A 308 -16.21 6.70 6.07
C ILE A 308 -16.98 7.19 7.31
N ASN A 309 -17.57 8.38 7.27
CA ASN A 309 -18.39 8.93 8.36
C ASN A 309 -19.78 8.30 8.43
N SER A 310 -20.20 7.53 7.44
CA SER A 310 -21.52 6.90 7.42
C SER A 310 -21.71 6.00 8.64
N ARG A 311 -22.86 6.16 9.31
CA ARG A 311 -23.21 5.33 10.47
C ARG A 311 -23.25 3.84 10.12
N ALA A 312 -23.67 3.50 8.91
CA ALA A 312 -23.75 2.13 8.43
C ALA A 312 -22.37 1.47 8.30
N LEU A 313 -21.31 2.24 8.06
CA LEU A 313 -19.96 1.75 7.79
C LEU A 313 -18.99 1.90 8.96
N ARG A 314 -19.47 2.24 10.17
CA ARG A 314 -18.60 2.44 11.36
C ARG A 314 -17.80 1.19 11.76
N ASN A 315 -18.29 0.01 11.41
CA ASN A 315 -17.64 -1.26 11.68
C ASN A 315 -16.86 -1.80 10.47
N THR A 316 -16.78 -1.04 9.37
CA THR A 316 -15.97 -1.35 8.20
C THR A 316 -14.65 -0.61 8.31
N ASN A 317 -13.53 -1.31 8.29
CA ASN A 317 -12.21 -0.70 8.28
C ASN A 317 -11.81 -0.32 6.85
N PHE A 318 -11.35 0.92 6.67
CA PHE A 318 -10.85 1.46 5.42
C PHE A 318 -9.34 1.63 5.51
N VAL A 319 -8.63 1.24 4.46
CA VAL A 319 -7.19 1.45 4.32
C VAL A 319 -6.93 2.35 3.12
N LEU A 320 -6.42 3.54 3.39
CA LEU A 320 -5.99 4.50 2.37
C LEU A 320 -4.63 4.06 1.86
N LEU A 321 -4.61 3.28 0.78
CA LEU A 321 -3.37 2.79 0.19
C LEU A 321 -2.56 3.94 -0.39
N HIS A 322 -1.24 3.81 -0.33
CA HIS A 322 -0.27 4.80 -0.83
C HIS A 322 -0.31 6.14 -0.08
N GLY A 323 -1.02 6.19 1.07
CA GLY A 323 -1.04 7.34 1.97
C GLY A 323 -1.52 8.64 1.35
N GLY A 324 -2.24 8.55 0.23
CA GLY A 324 -2.81 9.71 -0.44
C GLY A 324 -1.80 10.69 -1.04
N TRP A 325 -0.50 10.39 -1.10
CA TRP A 325 0.48 11.37 -1.60
C TRP A 325 0.10 11.89 -3.00
N PRO A 326 0.08 13.23 -3.24
CA PRO A 326 0.59 14.32 -2.40
C PRO A 326 -0.35 14.84 -1.30
N TYR A 327 -1.51 14.23 -1.08
CA TYR A 327 -2.51 14.62 -0.05
C TYR A 327 -2.26 13.93 1.31
N HIS A 328 -1.00 13.63 1.66
CA HIS A 328 -0.64 12.90 2.89
C HIS A 328 -1.09 13.59 4.18
N ALA A 329 -1.18 14.93 4.20
CA ALA A 329 -1.74 15.67 5.33
C ALA A 329 -3.26 15.48 5.47
N ILE A 330 -3.99 15.29 4.35
CA ILE A 330 -5.41 14.92 4.38
C ILE A 330 -5.54 13.49 4.89
N ALA A 331 -4.69 12.57 4.42
CA ALA A 331 -4.65 11.19 4.92
C ALA A 331 -4.40 11.16 6.44
N GLN A 332 -3.49 12.00 6.96
CA GLN A 332 -3.25 12.18 8.39
C GLN A 332 -4.54 12.56 9.13
N ALA A 333 -5.29 13.55 8.64
CA ALA A 333 -6.55 13.93 9.25
C ALA A 333 -7.62 12.82 9.18
N MET A 334 -7.58 12.00 8.11
CA MET A 334 -8.52 10.88 7.95
C MET A 334 -8.25 9.72 8.91
N ILE A 335 -7.02 9.44 9.30
CA ILE A 335 -6.70 8.37 10.26
C ILE A 335 -7.12 8.69 11.71
N ASP A 336 -7.54 9.91 12.00
CA ASP A 336 -8.20 10.23 13.28
C ASP A 336 -9.55 9.50 13.44
N LYS A 337 -10.16 9.08 12.34
CA LYS A 337 -11.40 8.30 12.35
C LYS A 337 -11.14 6.87 12.84
N PRO A 338 -11.97 6.31 13.74
CA PRO A 338 -11.72 5.01 14.38
C PRO A 338 -11.50 3.86 13.40
N ASN A 339 -12.14 3.90 12.24
CA ASN A 339 -12.17 2.85 11.22
C ASN A 339 -11.29 3.14 10.00
N THR A 340 -10.36 4.09 10.08
CA THR A 340 -9.49 4.45 8.96
C THR A 340 -8.03 4.20 9.30
N TYR A 341 -7.32 3.60 8.36
CA TYR A 341 -5.89 3.29 8.40
C TYR A 341 -5.22 3.86 7.16
N VAL A 342 -3.91 3.99 7.20
CA VAL A 342 -3.09 4.44 6.07
C VAL A 342 -1.91 3.51 5.91
N ASP A 343 -1.53 3.21 4.67
CA ASP A 343 -0.23 2.62 4.40
C ASP A 343 0.66 3.58 3.59
N PHE A 344 1.94 3.29 3.54
CA PHE A 344 2.89 4.07 2.75
C PHE A 344 3.48 3.26 1.59
N SER A 345 2.78 2.24 1.12
CA SER A 345 3.10 1.54 -0.11
C SER A 345 3.18 2.54 -1.29
N ALA A 346 3.86 2.20 -2.36
CA ALA A 346 4.19 3.11 -3.46
C ALA A 346 4.99 4.36 -3.08
N GLN A 347 4.74 5.01 -1.93
CA GLN A 347 5.58 6.12 -1.46
C GLN A 347 7.04 5.70 -1.29
N THR A 348 7.29 4.42 -1.03
CA THR A 348 8.63 3.82 -0.96
C THR A 348 9.43 3.98 -2.25
N PHE A 349 8.78 4.15 -3.41
CA PHE A 349 9.46 4.43 -4.68
C PHE A 349 9.17 5.83 -5.24
N TYR A 350 8.02 6.46 -4.95
CA TYR A 350 7.76 7.83 -5.39
C TYR A 350 8.61 8.86 -4.64
N LEU A 351 8.83 8.65 -3.34
CA LEU A 351 9.55 9.60 -2.48
C LEU A 351 11.01 9.17 -2.25
N GLY A 352 11.89 10.16 -2.09
CA GLY A 352 13.19 9.93 -1.50
C GLY A 352 13.06 9.48 -0.04
N THR A 353 14.06 8.74 0.48
CA THR A 353 14.00 8.19 1.85
C THR A 353 13.74 9.26 2.92
N HIS A 354 14.32 10.45 2.80
CA HIS A 354 14.09 11.55 3.73
C HIS A 354 12.71 12.19 3.60
N GLN A 355 12.18 12.29 2.38
CA GLN A 355 10.79 12.75 2.19
C GLN A 355 9.80 11.78 2.81
N LEU A 356 9.98 10.48 2.59
CA LEU A 356 9.15 9.46 3.22
C LEU A 356 9.27 9.52 4.75
N ALA A 357 10.48 9.73 5.29
CA ALA A 357 10.67 9.89 6.73
C ALA A 357 9.92 11.10 7.30
N ALA A 358 9.85 12.21 6.55
CA ALA A 358 9.08 13.39 6.96
C ALA A 358 7.58 13.09 7.03
N VAL A 359 7.03 12.43 6.00
CA VAL A 359 5.61 12.00 5.99
C VAL A 359 5.33 11.04 7.14
N LEU A 360 6.18 10.03 7.34
CA LEU A 360 6.02 9.08 8.45
C LEU A 360 6.05 9.81 9.80
N ARG A 361 6.96 10.75 10.00
CA ARG A 361 7.04 11.51 11.25
C ARG A 361 5.72 12.23 11.57
N GLU A 362 5.09 12.88 10.59
CA GLU A 362 3.79 13.52 10.76
C GLU A 362 2.72 12.52 11.25
N TRP A 363 2.61 11.38 10.59
CA TRP A 363 1.62 10.35 10.95
C TRP A 363 1.92 9.68 12.29
N LEU A 364 3.20 9.38 12.58
CA LEU A 364 3.61 8.70 13.80
C LEU A 364 3.49 9.58 15.05
N SER A 365 3.61 10.89 14.89
CA SER A 365 3.33 11.84 15.99
C SER A 365 1.84 11.97 16.30
N TRP A 366 0.98 11.45 15.42
CA TRP A 366 -0.48 11.55 15.53
C TRP A 366 -1.10 10.22 15.96
N GLN A 367 -1.07 9.20 15.09
CA GLN A 367 -1.75 7.91 15.28
C GLN A 367 -0.89 6.73 14.78
N PRO A 368 0.20 6.38 15.48
CA PRO A 368 1.09 5.30 15.04
C PRO A 368 0.41 3.94 14.93
N GLU A 369 -0.70 3.73 15.66
CA GLU A 369 -1.52 2.52 15.65
C GLU A 369 -2.38 2.38 14.37
N LYS A 370 -2.36 3.40 13.49
CA LYS A 370 -3.14 3.45 12.25
C LYS A 370 -2.27 3.39 10.99
N VAL A 371 -0.94 3.37 11.16
CA VAL A 371 0.01 3.34 10.05
C VAL A 371 0.44 1.92 9.76
N LEU A 372 0.42 1.52 8.49
CA LEU A 372 0.75 0.19 8.00
C LEU A 372 1.94 0.25 7.04
N PHE A 373 2.83 -0.72 7.13
CA PHE A 373 3.89 -0.93 6.16
C PHE A 373 3.34 -1.58 4.90
N GLY A 374 3.78 -1.14 3.72
CA GLY A 374 3.50 -1.75 2.42
C GLY A 374 4.58 -1.36 1.42
N THR A 375 4.81 -2.22 0.42
CA THR A 375 5.81 -1.97 -0.62
C THR A 375 5.21 -1.51 -1.93
N ASP A 376 4.07 -2.05 -2.32
CA ASP A 376 3.51 -1.99 -3.67
C ASP A 376 4.46 -2.63 -4.71
N ALA A 377 5.23 -3.62 -4.30
CA ALA A 377 6.09 -4.37 -5.21
C ALA A 377 5.25 -5.08 -6.27
N TYR A 378 5.57 -4.87 -7.54
CA TYR A 378 4.80 -5.39 -8.67
C TYR A 378 5.67 -6.15 -9.65
N SER A 379 5.07 -7.14 -10.32
CA SER A 379 5.71 -7.91 -11.38
C SER A 379 5.89 -7.07 -12.64
N ASP A 380 7.06 -7.19 -13.25
CA ASP A 380 7.39 -6.56 -14.53
C ASP A 380 7.91 -7.60 -15.51
N SER A 381 7.06 -8.00 -16.46
CA SER A 381 7.39 -9.03 -17.45
C SER A 381 8.48 -8.59 -18.45
N ASP A 382 8.79 -7.31 -18.51
CA ASP A 382 9.76 -6.75 -19.47
C ASP A 382 11.10 -6.40 -18.79
N SER A 383 11.19 -6.50 -17.45
CA SER A 383 12.35 -6.08 -16.67
C SER A 383 12.84 -7.18 -15.71
N PRO A 384 13.55 -8.20 -16.20
CA PRO A 384 13.92 -9.38 -15.41
C PRO A 384 14.71 -9.12 -14.12
N LEU A 385 15.48 -8.04 -14.04
CA LEU A 385 16.27 -7.67 -12.85
C LEU A 385 15.65 -6.50 -12.07
N ASN A 386 14.41 -6.15 -12.38
CA ASN A 386 13.61 -5.13 -11.73
C ASN A 386 12.16 -5.65 -11.61
N ASP A 387 12.00 -6.87 -11.17
CA ASP A 387 10.73 -7.54 -10.99
C ASP A 387 10.28 -7.41 -9.53
N TRP A 388 9.17 -8.03 -9.15
CA TRP A 388 8.62 -7.92 -7.80
C TRP A 388 9.62 -8.34 -6.70
N GLU A 389 10.48 -9.33 -6.97
CA GLU A 389 11.44 -9.84 -5.99
C GLU A 389 12.46 -8.78 -5.58
N GLU A 390 13.06 -8.14 -6.57
CA GLU A 390 14.04 -7.07 -6.30
C GLU A 390 13.38 -5.85 -5.70
N LYS A 391 12.15 -5.50 -6.16
CA LYS A 391 11.36 -4.40 -5.59
C LYS A 391 11.02 -4.65 -4.14
N GLU A 392 10.57 -5.87 -3.79
CA GLU A 392 10.23 -6.24 -2.41
C GLU A 392 11.41 -6.00 -1.46
N VAL A 393 12.59 -6.48 -1.81
CA VAL A 393 13.81 -6.33 -1.00
C VAL A 393 14.25 -4.86 -0.91
N LEU A 394 14.27 -4.16 -2.03
CA LEU A 394 14.69 -2.76 -2.10
C LEU A 394 13.74 -1.85 -1.31
N LEU A 395 12.44 -1.99 -1.53
CA LEU A 395 11.43 -1.09 -0.96
C LEU A 395 11.23 -1.35 0.54
N SER A 396 11.33 -2.61 0.98
CA SER A 396 11.36 -2.95 2.41
C SER A 396 12.56 -2.31 3.11
N ALA A 397 13.75 -2.35 2.51
CA ALA A 397 14.94 -1.72 3.09
C ALA A 397 14.79 -0.19 3.17
N ARG A 398 14.25 0.46 2.12
CA ARG A 398 13.97 1.91 2.13
C ARG A 398 12.95 2.31 3.17
N ALA A 399 11.87 1.55 3.29
CA ALA A 399 10.82 1.76 4.29
C ALA A 399 11.38 1.75 5.71
N ARG A 400 12.20 0.74 6.04
CA ARG A 400 12.84 0.60 7.34
C ARG A 400 13.80 1.74 7.65
N ARG A 401 14.56 2.17 6.64
CA ARG A 401 15.46 3.33 6.78
C ARG A 401 14.69 4.62 7.01
N ALA A 402 13.62 4.87 6.25
CA ALA A 402 12.76 6.04 6.44
C ALA A 402 12.11 6.06 7.83
N LEU A 403 11.60 4.91 8.28
CA LEU A 403 11.02 4.75 9.61
C LEU A 403 12.07 5.02 10.71
N ALA A 404 13.29 4.50 10.55
CA ALA A 404 14.37 4.74 11.50
C ALA A 404 14.74 6.23 11.56
N ILE A 405 14.80 6.94 10.42
CA ILE A 405 15.08 8.39 10.39
C ILE A 405 13.96 9.15 11.12
N ALA A 406 12.69 8.85 10.83
CA ALA A 406 11.55 9.50 11.48
C ALA A 406 11.60 9.32 13.01
N LEU A 407 11.79 8.09 13.48
CA LEU A 407 11.85 7.77 14.89
C LEU A 407 13.11 8.35 15.58
N THR A 408 14.25 8.40 14.87
CA THR A 408 15.46 9.06 15.37
C THR A 408 15.20 10.56 15.62
N GLY A 409 14.54 11.24 14.68
CA GLY A 409 14.17 12.64 14.87
C GLY A 409 13.24 12.88 16.06
N MET A 410 12.26 11.98 16.29
CA MET A 410 11.37 12.05 17.45
C MET A 410 12.13 11.81 18.78
N LEU A 411 13.09 10.89 18.80
CA LEU A 411 13.97 10.64 19.95
C LEU A 411 14.85 11.86 20.27
N GLN A 412 15.49 12.44 19.26
CA GLN A 412 16.38 13.60 19.42
C GLN A 412 15.65 14.84 19.93
N ASN A 413 14.37 14.98 19.55
CA ASN A 413 13.52 16.07 20.03
C ASN A 413 12.91 15.79 21.42
N GLY A 414 13.14 14.60 22.00
CA GLY A 414 12.54 14.22 23.28
C GLY A 414 11.03 13.96 23.24
N GLU A 415 10.48 13.70 22.05
CA GLU A 415 9.05 13.45 21.86
C GLU A 415 8.66 12.03 22.31
N ILE A 416 9.59 11.07 22.19
CA ILE A 416 9.40 9.66 22.59
C ILE A 416 10.66 9.10 23.26
N THR A 417 10.52 8.02 24.03
CA THR A 417 11.66 7.22 24.52
C THR A 417 12.13 6.20 23.48
N ARG A 418 13.29 5.58 23.69
CA ARG A 418 13.81 4.53 22.80
C ARG A 418 12.88 3.30 22.79
N GLU A 419 12.33 2.91 23.94
CA GLU A 419 11.38 1.80 24.06
C GLU A 419 10.12 2.08 23.25
N ARG A 420 9.59 3.32 23.31
CA ARG A 420 8.44 3.73 22.51
C ARG A 420 8.76 3.75 21.02
N ALA A 421 9.98 4.18 20.61
CA ALA A 421 10.40 4.13 19.22
C ALA A 421 10.39 2.69 18.66
N LEU A 422 10.91 1.73 19.43
CA LEU A 422 10.90 0.32 19.05
C LEU A 422 9.49 -0.27 19.05
N GLU A 423 8.63 0.13 19.96
CA GLU A 423 7.22 -0.24 19.96
C GLU A 423 6.51 0.30 18.70
N ILE A 424 6.66 1.57 18.38
CA ILE A 424 6.08 2.17 17.16
C ILE A 424 6.60 1.45 15.92
N ALA A 425 7.89 1.11 15.86
CA ALA A 425 8.43 0.37 14.72
C ALA A 425 7.76 -1.00 14.56
N ARG A 426 7.52 -1.74 15.64
CA ARG A 426 6.78 -3.01 15.61
C ARG A 426 5.32 -2.82 15.19
N LEU A 427 4.65 -1.81 15.72
CA LEU A 427 3.26 -1.48 15.32
C LEU A 427 3.18 -1.27 13.82
N VAL A 428 4.00 -0.38 13.27
CA VAL A 428 3.98 0.01 11.85
C VAL A 428 4.36 -1.15 10.93
N LEU A 429 5.43 -1.86 11.27
CA LEU A 429 5.91 -2.95 10.41
C LEU A 429 5.01 -4.19 10.46
N ARG A 430 4.29 -4.42 11.57
CA ARG A 430 3.68 -5.72 11.79
C ARG A 430 2.36 -5.70 12.57
N ASP A 431 2.38 -5.21 13.81
CA ASP A 431 1.34 -5.53 14.79
C ASP A 431 0.00 -4.87 14.43
N ASN A 432 0.02 -3.67 13.82
CA ASN A 432 -1.18 -3.01 13.31
C ASN A 432 -1.88 -3.85 12.24
N ALA A 433 -1.12 -4.41 11.29
CA ALA A 433 -1.67 -5.26 10.23
C ALA A 433 -2.19 -6.59 10.80
N LEU A 434 -1.45 -7.25 11.68
CA LEU A 434 -1.94 -8.48 12.34
C LEU A 434 -3.27 -8.24 13.04
N LYS A 435 -3.38 -7.15 13.79
CA LYS A 435 -4.62 -6.77 14.50
C LYS A 435 -5.75 -6.44 13.54
N LEU A 436 -5.48 -5.62 12.51
CA LEU A 436 -6.48 -5.16 11.56
C LEU A 436 -7.14 -6.32 10.81
N TYR A 437 -6.34 -7.29 10.37
CA TYR A 437 -6.82 -8.42 9.55
C TYR A 437 -7.12 -9.69 10.36
N GLY A 438 -6.92 -9.65 11.68
CA GLY A 438 -7.11 -10.83 12.54
C GLY A 438 -6.16 -11.97 12.17
N LEU A 439 -4.93 -11.66 11.77
CA LEU A 439 -3.94 -12.66 11.39
C LEU A 439 -3.19 -13.19 12.61
N ALA A 440 -3.05 -14.51 12.68
CA ALA A 440 -2.14 -15.12 13.64
C ALA A 440 -0.68 -14.86 13.22
N ALA A 441 0.18 -14.54 14.17
CA ALA A 441 1.61 -14.53 13.92
C ALA A 441 2.05 -15.92 13.47
N PRO A 442 2.86 -16.03 12.40
CA PRO A 442 3.51 -17.30 12.08
C PRO A 442 4.30 -17.81 13.30
N PRO A 443 4.38 -19.14 13.52
CA PRO A 443 5.24 -19.67 14.56
C PRO A 443 6.68 -19.18 14.33
N ALA A 444 7.36 -18.79 15.42
CA ALA A 444 8.77 -18.42 15.36
C ALA A 444 9.57 -19.59 14.76
N GLN A 445 10.32 -19.30 13.69
CA GLN A 445 11.22 -20.27 13.06
C GLN A 445 12.50 -20.40 13.86
#